data_d223cf0dcc1c5be5d0a51cd2d5f3b6fc
#
_entry.id   d223cf0dcc1c5be5d0a51cd2d5f3b6fc
#
_cell.length_a   1.000
_cell.length_b   1.000
_cell.length_c   1.000
_cell.angle_alpha   90.00
_cell.angle_beta   90.00
_cell.angle_gamma   90.00
#
_symmetry.space_group_name_H-M   'P 1'
#
loop_
_entity.id
_entity.type
_entity.pdbx_description
1 polymer ?
#
loop_
_entity_poly.entity_id
_entity_poly.type
_entity_poly.pdbx_seq_one_letter_code
_entity_poly.pdbx_strand_id
1 'polypeptide(L)'
;SLSGAVERGHKFIYIVYDNEGYMNTGNQRSGSTPTGSDTTTAPVGKKMSGKVQLKKNIVEIMAAHENVYVATVALTDTFDFMKKIEKALAFDGPSFIAAHSACVRFWRVADDQAVETSKLAVETLYWPLYEVERGVYRVTKKIKDPKPVLEYMKSQGRFNAMLKKPDAQEIIDELQQYVTARYERLLALEEATKDKPVRGPWSKKDVQTDEHAM
;
A
#
# COMPACT_ATOMS: atom_id res chain seq x y z
N SER A 1 -19.00 -7.61 -0.94
CA SER A 1 -17.78 -6.84 -0.67
C SER A 1 -16.54 -7.58 -1.17
N LEU A 2 -15.38 -6.89 -1.28
CA LEU A 2 -14.14 -7.45 -1.81
C LEU A 2 -13.69 -8.73 -1.06
N SER A 3 -13.64 -8.69 0.27
CA SER A 3 -13.25 -9.83 1.10
C SER A 3 -14.12 -11.08 0.82
N GLY A 4 -15.45 -10.92 0.74
CA GLY A 4 -16.34 -12.03 0.41
C GLY A 4 -16.18 -12.56 -1.02
N ALA A 5 -15.77 -11.73 -2.00
CA ALA A 5 -15.48 -12.20 -3.34
C ALA A 5 -14.18 -13.01 -3.40
N VAL A 6 -13.16 -12.58 -2.62
CA VAL A 6 -11.90 -13.32 -2.47
C VAL A 6 -12.13 -14.66 -1.76
N GLU A 7 -12.93 -14.67 -0.70
CA GLU A 7 -13.25 -15.88 0.06
C GLU A 7 -13.92 -16.93 -0.82
N ARG A 8 -14.84 -16.53 -1.72
CA ARG A 8 -15.51 -17.44 -2.66
C ARG A 8 -14.63 -17.91 -3.83
N GLY A 9 -13.38 -17.43 -3.93
CA GLY A 9 -12.46 -17.85 -4.97
C GLY A 9 -12.77 -17.34 -6.37
N HIS A 10 -13.56 -16.28 -6.51
CA HIS A 10 -13.85 -15.71 -7.82
C HIS A 10 -12.58 -15.24 -8.51
N LYS A 11 -12.41 -15.62 -9.78
CA LYS A 11 -11.27 -15.17 -10.59
C LYS A 11 -11.51 -13.75 -11.07
N PHE A 12 -10.80 -12.80 -10.46
CA PHE A 12 -10.81 -11.37 -10.83
C PHE A 12 -9.50 -10.70 -10.41
N ILE A 13 -9.23 -9.56 -10.98
CA ILE A 13 -8.14 -8.67 -10.55
C ILE A 13 -8.77 -7.40 -10.00
N TYR A 14 -8.50 -7.09 -8.74
CA TYR A 14 -8.92 -5.86 -8.09
C TYR A 14 -7.72 -4.94 -7.91
N ILE A 15 -7.72 -3.81 -8.60
CA ILE A 15 -6.65 -2.82 -8.52
C ILE A 15 -7.15 -1.61 -7.71
N VAL A 16 -6.47 -1.33 -6.59
CA VAL A 16 -6.68 -0.11 -5.83
C VAL A 16 -5.73 0.97 -6.34
N TYR A 17 -6.30 2.04 -6.86
CA TYR A 17 -5.59 3.27 -7.15
C TYR A 17 -5.41 4.05 -5.85
N ASP A 18 -4.29 3.79 -5.13
CA ASP A 18 -4.05 4.34 -3.79
C ASP A 18 -3.40 5.72 -3.88
N ASN A 19 -4.24 6.75 -3.94
CA ASN A 19 -3.85 8.14 -3.87
C ASN A 19 -3.95 8.75 -2.46
N GLU A 20 -4.22 7.91 -1.45
CA GLU A 20 -4.15 8.20 -0.03
C GLU A 20 -5.20 9.16 0.53
N GLY A 21 -6.35 9.28 -0.11
CA GLY A 21 -7.46 10.10 0.37
C GLY A 21 -8.69 10.05 -0.51
N TYR A 22 -9.75 10.77 -0.13
CA TYR A 22 -10.90 11.03 -0.98
C TYR A 22 -10.69 12.37 -1.70
N MET A 23 -10.32 12.31 -2.98
CA MET A 23 -9.81 13.48 -3.72
C MET A 23 -10.91 14.40 -4.21
N ASN A 24 -11.85 13.85 -4.98
CA ASN A 24 -12.81 14.61 -5.76
C ASN A 24 -13.83 15.35 -4.90
N THR A 25 -14.16 14.83 -3.72
CA THR A 25 -15.12 15.41 -2.79
C THR A 25 -14.53 16.47 -1.87
N GLY A 26 -13.25 16.78 -1.97
CA GLY A 26 -12.57 17.87 -1.25
C GLY A 26 -11.47 17.41 -0.29
N ASN A 27 -10.69 16.41 -0.67
CA ASN A 27 -9.49 15.98 0.05
C ASN A 27 -9.75 15.50 1.49
N GLN A 28 -10.78 14.66 1.67
CA GLN A 28 -11.09 14.10 2.99
C GLN A 28 -10.12 12.96 3.34
N ARG A 29 -9.97 12.75 4.64
CA ARG A 29 -9.24 11.65 5.21
C ARG A 29 -9.87 10.31 4.85
N SER A 30 -9.06 9.35 4.40
CA SER A 30 -9.40 7.93 4.29
C SER A 30 -8.59 7.07 5.27
N GLY A 31 -8.85 5.77 5.30
CA GLY A 31 -7.97 4.82 6.00
C GLY A 31 -6.56 4.78 5.42
N SER A 32 -6.40 5.08 4.12
CA SER A 32 -5.13 5.10 3.42
C SER A 32 -4.30 6.37 3.63
N THR A 33 -4.88 7.44 4.17
CA THR A 33 -4.18 8.70 4.41
C THR A 33 -3.04 8.52 5.41
N PRO A 34 -1.82 9.04 5.15
CA PRO A 34 -0.69 8.96 6.06
C PRO A 34 -0.90 9.72 7.38
N THR A 35 -0.23 9.27 8.44
CA THR A 35 -0.14 10.01 9.71
C THR A 35 0.49 11.38 9.47
N GLY A 36 -0.03 12.41 10.13
CA GLY A 36 0.45 13.80 9.99
C GLY A 36 -0.07 14.54 8.76
N SER A 37 -0.79 13.88 7.85
CA SER A 37 -1.35 14.51 6.64
C SER A 37 -2.50 15.45 6.98
N ASP A 38 -2.41 16.68 6.46
CA ASP A 38 -3.46 17.69 6.53
C ASP A 38 -4.59 17.37 5.54
N THR A 39 -5.82 17.22 6.02
CA THR A 39 -7.01 16.95 5.21
C THR A 39 -8.19 17.79 5.69
N THR A 40 -9.23 17.92 4.88
CA THR A 40 -10.43 18.70 5.26
C THR A 40 -11.19 18.10 6.45
N THR A 41 -11.06 16.79 6.70
CA THR A 41 -11.74 16.09 7.82
C THR A 41 -10.80 15.69 8.96
N ALA A 42 -9.50 15.93 8.81
CA ALA A 42 -8.47 15.84 9.86
C ALA A 42 -7.43 16.94 9.62
N PRO A 43 -7.79 18.21 9.86
CA PRO A 43 -6.92 19.35 9.59
C PRO A 43 -5.78 19.46 10.60
N VAL A 44 -4.68 20.05 10.16
CA VAL A 44 -3.63 20.51 11.07
C VAL A 44 -4.02 21.87 11.64
N GLY A 45 -4.04 21.98 12.97
CA GLY A 45 -4.42 23.19 13.69
C GLY A 45 -3.82 23.24 15.09
N LYS A 46 -4.33 24.14 15.94
CA LYS A 46 -3.81 24.32 17.31
C LYS A 46 -3.84 23.03 18.13
N LYS A 47 -4.92 22.24 18.01
CA LYS A 47 -5.16 21.02 18.80
C LYS A 47 -4.91 19.71 18.06
N MET A 48 -4.72 19.76 16.76
CA MET A 48 -4.60 18.57 15.91
C MET A 48 -3.37 18.70 15.00
N SER A 49 -2.67 17.60 14.80
CA SER A 49 -1.51 17.50 13.90
C SER A 49 -1.82 16.71 12.63
N GLY A 50 -3.04 16.88 12.12
CA GLY A 50 -3.55 16.13 10.97
C GLY A 50 -4.10 14.76 11.38
N LYS A 51 -4.01 13.78 10.48
CA LYS A 51 -4.42 12.41 10.79
C LYS A 51 -3.44 11.77 11.79
N VAL A 52 -3.95 11.24 12.89
CA VAL A 52 -3.13 10.61 13.95
C VAL A 52 -2.96 9.09 13.77
N GLN A 53 -3.90 8.40 13.12
CA GLN A 53 -3.81 6.96 12.93
C GLN A 53 -2.82 6.59 11.82
N LEU A 54 -2.13 5.48 11.96
CA LEU A 54 -1.32 4.88 10.90
C LEU A 54 -2.17 4.55 9.66
N LYS A 55 -1.50 4.50 8.50
CA LYS A 55 -2.11 4.07 7.24
C LYS A 55 -2.63 2.64 7.38
N LYS A 56 -3.91 2.43 7.02
CA LYS A 56 -4.50 1.09 6.97
C LYS A 56 -3.75 0.21 5.96
N ASN A 57 -3.24 -0.91 6.41
CA ASN A 57 -2.52 -1.84 5.55
C ASN A 57 -3.50 -2.81 4.86
N ILE A 58 -4.16 -2.33 3.82
CA ILE A 58 -5.14 -3.13 3.06
C ILE A 58 -4.48 -4.33 2.37
N VAL A 59 -3.21 -4.24 2.01
CA VAL A 59 -2.46 -5.30 1.33
C VAL A 59 -2.33 -6.52 2.25
N GLU A 60 -1.94 -6.31 3.52
CA GLU A 60 -1.85 -7.39 4.50
C GLU A 60 -3.23 -7.97 4.88
N ILE A 61 -4.28 -7.12 4.90
CA ILE A 61 -5.65 -7.59 5.11
C ILE A 61 -6.07 -8.55 3.97
N MET A 62 -5.68 -8.24 2.75
CA MET A 62 -5.96 -9.11 1.61
C MET A 62 -5.07 -10.35 1.60
N ALA A 63 -3.79 -10.22 1.97
CA ALA A 63 -2.86 -11.35 2.08
C ALA A 63 -3.31 -12.38 3.13
N ALA A 64 -4.02 -11.94 4.18
CA ALA A 64 -4.59 -12.82 5.21
C ALA A 64 -5.68 -13.79 4.70
N HIS A 65 -6.16 -13.62 3.47
CA HIS A 65 -6.99 -14.64 2.79
C HIS A 65 -6.18 -15.86 2.32
N GLU A 66 -4.84 -15.77 2.36
CA GLU A 66 -3.87 -16.82 2.06
C GLU A 66 -3.92 -17.33 0.61
N ASN A 67 -5.07 -17.79 0.12
CA ASN A 67 -5.20 -18.32 -1.25
C ASN A 67 -5.54 -17.24 -2.27
N VAL A 68 -4.71 -16.23 -2.37
CA VAL A 68 -4.85 -15.03 -3.18
C VAL A 68 -3.48 -14.60 -3.71
N TYR A 69 -3.44 -13.91 -4.83
CA TYR A 69 -2.27 -13.16 -5.24
C TYR A 69 -2.43 -11.70 -4.83
N VAL A 70 -1.49 -11.17 -4.08
CA VAL A 70 -1.50 -9.78 -3.60
C VAL A 70 -0.18 -9.10 -3.97
N ALA A 71 -0.23 -7.86 -4.44
CA ALA A 71 0.98 -7.12 -4.76
C ALA A 71 0.85 -5.62 -4.49
N THR A 72 1.98 -5.00 -4.13
CA THR A 72 2.17 -3.55 -4.18
C THR A 72 2.92 -3.18 -5.44
N VAL A 73 2.52 -2.10 -6.10
CA VAL A 73 3.18 -1.59 -7.29
C VAL A 73 3.35 -0.07 -7.24
N ALA A 74 4.34 0.46 -7.95
CA ALA A 74 4.56 1.88 -8.12
C ALA A 74 4.91 2.18 -9.58
N LEU A 75 4.42 3.29 -10.13
CA LEU A 75 4.68 3.70 -11.52
C LEU A 75 6.18 3.96 -11.79
N THR A 76 6.95 4.22 -10.76
CA THR A 76 8.40 4.43 -10.83
C THR A 76 9.19 3.16 -11.10
N ASP A 77 8.56 1.99 -10.93
CA ASP A 77 9.13 0.66 -11.17
C ASP A 77 8.26 -0.10 -12.19
N THR A 78 8.17 0.44 -13.40
CA THR A 78 7.29 -0.07 -14.46
C THR A 78 7.52 -1.54 -14.79
N PHE A 79 8.78 -2.00 -14.75
CA PHE A 79 9.11 -3.38 -15.03
C PHE A 79 8.60 -4.35 -13.95
N ASP A 80 8.75 -4.00 -12.67
CA ASP A 80 8.17 -4.73 -11.55
C ASP A 80 6.64 -4.71 -11.61
N PHE A 81 6.08 -3.55 -11.95
CA PHE A 81 4.64 -3.39 -12.12
C PHE A 81 4.09 -4.33 -13.21
N MET A 82 4.67 -4.33 -14.41
CA MET A 82 4.24 -5.18 -15.52
C MET A 82 4.31 -6.66 -15.15
N LYS A 83 5.42 -7.11 -14.54
CA LYS A 83 5.55 -8.50 -14.09
C LYS A 83 4.48 -8.92 -13.09
N LYS A 84 4.08 -8.05 -12.18
CA LYS A 84 3.03 -8.32 -11.20
C LYS A 84 1.65 -8.39 -11.84
N ILE A 85 1.39 -7.56 -12.87
CA ILE A 85 0.15 -7.65 -13.66
C ILE A 85 0.11 -8.98 -14.44
N GLU A 86 1.21 -9.38 -15.08
CA GLU A 86 1.29 -10.66 -15.79
C GLU A 86 1.01 -11.85 -14.85
N LYS A 87 1.59 -11.82 -13.63
CA LYS A 87 1.30 -12.83 -12.61
C LYS A 87 -0.15 -12.83 -12.17
N ALA A 88 -0.74 -11.65 -11.94
CA ALA A 88 -2.13 -11.53 -11.55
C ALA A 88 -3.09 -12.07 -12.63
N LEU A 89 -2.77 -11.84 -13.92
CA LEU A 89 -3.51 -12.39 -15.04
C LEU A 89 -3.41 -13.92 -15.15
N ALA A 90 -2.22 -14.46 -14.89
CA ALA A 90 -1.95 -15.90 -14.93
C ALA A 90 -2.47 -16.64 -13.68
N PHE A 91 -2.67 -15.93 -12.56
CA PHE A 91 -3.10 -16.54 -11.31
C PHE A 91 -4.52 -17.10 -11.44
N ASP A 92 -4.68 -18.37 -11.06
CA ASP A 92 -6.01 -19.02 -11.07
C ASP A 92 -6.68 -18.79 -9.71
N GLY A 93 -7.40 -17.69 -9.61
CA GLY A 93 -8.05 -17.22 -8.39
C GLY A 93 -8.12 -15.70 -8.31
N PRO A 94 -8.53 -15.15 -7.15
CA PRO A 94 -8.61 -13.71 -6.94
C PRO A 94 -7.22 -13.07 -6.84
N SER A 95 -7.06 -11.89 -7.41
CA SER A 95 -5.84 -11.09 -7.33
C SER A 95 -6.15 -9.68 -6.85
N PHE A 96 -5.30 -9.15 -5.96
CA PHE A 96 -5.41 -7.80 -5.42
C PHE A 96 -4.11 -7.03 -5.61
N ILE A 97 -4.17 -5.87 -6.24
CA ILE A 97 -3.00 -5.01 -6.49
C ILE A 97 -3.25 -3.63 -5.90
N ALA A 98 -2.35 -3.17 -5.03
CA ALA A 98 -2.32 -1.80 -4.55
C ALA A 98 -1.30 -1.00 -5.37
N ALA A 99 -1.79 -0.04 -6.15
CA ALA A 99 -0.97 0.83 -6.98
C ALA A 99 -0.79 2.20 -6.30
N HIS A 100 0.44 2.52 -5.89
CA HIS A 100 0.78 3.83 -5.34
C HIS A 100 0.69 4.90 -6.42
N SER A 101 -0.13 5.90 -6.17
CA SER A 101 -0.42 6.92 -7.17
C SER A 101 -0.47 8.32 -6.55
N ALA A 102 0.54 9.12 -6.85
CA ALA A 102 0.60 10.50 -6.39
C ALA A 102 -0.57 11.33 -6.94
N CYS A 103 -1.29 11.99 -6.07
CA CYS A 103 -2.27 13.00 -6.43
C CYS A 103 -1.66 14.40 -6.25
N VAL A 104 -1.18 15.01 -7.31
CA VAL A 104 -0.50 16.31 -7.28
C VAL A 104 -1.29 17.37 -6.51
N ARG A 105 -2.60 17.39 -6.67
CA ARG A 105 -3.47 18.37 -6.03
C ARG A 105 -3.59 18.20 -4.53
N PHE A 106 -3.92 16.99 -4.05
CA PHE A 106 -4.07 16.73 -2.61
C PHE A 106 -2.72 16.72 -1.90
N TRP A 107 -1.71 16.10 -2.52
CA TRP A 107 -0.39 16.06 -1.91
C TRP A 107 0.32 17.42 -2.00
N ARG A 108 -0.22 18.35 -2.79
CA ARG A 108 0.36 19.68 -3.03
C ARG A 108 1.80 19.57 -3.51
N VAL A 109 1.98 18.76 -4.55
CA VAL A 109 3.25 18.51 -5.23
C VAL A 109 3.19 19.17 -6.60
N ALA A 110 4.29 19.73 -7.07
CA ALA A 110 4.36 20.23 -8.44
C ALA A 110 4.19 19.09 -9.46
N ASP A 111 3.56 19.37 -10.59
CA ASP A 111 3.18 18.33 -11.56
C ASP A 111 4.40 17.52 -12.05
N ASP A 112 5.53 18.17 -12.23
CA ASP A 112 6.81 17.59 -12.64
C ASP A 112 7.51 16.80 -11.51
N GLN A 113 7.08 16.93 -10.25
CA GLN A 113 7.66 16.25 -9.08
C GLN A 113 6.87 15.00 -8.63
N ALA A 114 5.75 14.70 -9.26
CA ALA A 114 4.89 13.59 -8.85
C ALA A 114 5.60 12.23 -8.93
N VAL A 115 6.39 12.03 -9.99
CA VAL A 115 7.16 10.79 -10.20
C VAL A 115 8.26 10.65 -9.16
N GLU A 116 9.03 11.71 -8.90
CA GLU A 116 10.10 11.71 -7.90
C GLU A 116 9.55 11.51 -6.48
N THR A 117 8.41 12.14 -6.14
CA THR A 117 7.72 11.91 -4.87
C THR A 117 7.28 10.44 -4.71
N SER A 118 6.77 9.83 -5.78
CA SER A 118 6.42 8.40 -5.75
C SER A 118 7.65 7.50 -5.60
N LYS A 119 8.78 7.88 -6.18
CA LYS A 119 10.06 7.19 -6.02
C LYS A 119 10.57 7.27 -4.57
N LEU A 120 10.48 8.45 -3.95
CA LEU A 120 10.81 8.63 -2.54
C LEU A 120 9.97 7.72 -1.62
N ALA A 121 8.70 7.47 -1.93
CA ALA A 121 7.90 6.52 -1.15
C ALA A 121 8.52 5.11 -1.11
N VAL A 122 9.10 4.65 -2.20
CA VAL A 122 9.79 3.35 -2.27
C VAL A 122 11.14 3.40 -1.56
N GLU A 123 11.94 4.43 -1.83
CA GLU A 123 13.29 4.59 -1.28
C GLU A 123 13.32 4.82 0.24
N THR A 124 12.25 5.36 0.82
CA THR A 124 12.08 5.56 2.26
C THR A 124 11.38 4.41 2.97
N LEU A 125 11.14 3.29 2.30
CA LEU A 125 10.39 2.13 2.78
C LEU A 125 8.92 2.43 3.14
N TYR A 126 8.44 3.63 2.84
CA TYR A 126 7.03 3.99 3.08
C TYR A 126 6.09 3.14 2.22
N TRP A 127 6.50 2.86 0.97
CA TRP A 127 5.80 2.00 0.05
C TRP A 127 6.71 0.86 -0.45
N PRO A 128 6.91 -0.21 0.33
CA PRO A 128 7.74 -1.33 -0.09
C PRO A 128 7.09 -2.06 -1.27
N LEU A 129 7.91 -2.49 -2.24
CA LEU A 129 7.47 -3.29 -3.36
C LEU A 129 7.63 -4.77 -3.04
N TYR A 130 6.51 -5.46 -2.90
CA TYR A 130 6.46 -6.89 -2.59
C TYR A 130 5.21 -7.53 -3.18
N GLU A 131 5.21 -8.84 -3.17
CA GLU A 131 4.07 -9.66 -3.57
C GLU A 131 3.87 -10.79 -2.56
N VAL A 132 2.65 -11.29 -2.49
CA VAL A 132 2.28 -12.47 -1.70
C VAL A 132 1.47 -13.39 -2.62
N GLU A 133 1.95 -14.61 -2.80
CA GLU A 133 1.24 -15.62 -3.56
C GLU A 133 0.98 -16.84 -2.66
N ARG A 134 -0.30 -17.13 -2.39
CA ARG A 134 -0.71 -18.24 -1.51
C ARG A 134 0.05 -18.27 -0.18
N GLY A 135 0.21 -17.11 0.45
CA GLY A 135 0.91 -16.96 1.72
C GLY A 135 2.43 -16.87 1.63
N VAL A 136 3.02 -17.04 0.44
CA VAL A 136 4.47 -16.87 0.22
C VAL A 136 4.78 -15.42 -0.07
N TYR A 137 5.54 -14.78 0.81
CA TYR A 137 5.99 -13.39 0.67
C TYR A 137 7.24 -13.30 -0.17
N ARG A 138 7.34 -12.24 -0.99
CA ARG A 138 8.54 -11.90 -1.76
C ARG A 138 8.69 -10.39 -1.87
N VAL A 139 9.80 -9.84 -1.37
CA VAL A 139 10.18 -8.44 -1.55
C VAL A 139 10.85 -8.29 -2.90
N THR A 140 10.18 -7.68 -3.86
CA THR A 140 10.64 -7.61 -5.26
C THR A 140 11.67 -6.53 -5.50
N LYS A 141 11.69 -5.50 -4.62
CA LYS A 141 12.73 -4.46 -4.63
C LYS A 141 13.28 -4.25 -3.23
N LYS A 142 14.51 -4.72 -3.01
CA LYS A 142 15.23 -4.54 -1.75
C LYS A 142 16.00 -3.22 -1.77
N ILE A 143 15.76 -2.38 -0.76
CA ILE A 143 16.47 -1.11 -0.56
C ILE A 143 17.57 -1.35 0.48
N LYS A 144 18.82 -1.20 0.09
CA LYS A 144 19.98 -1.42 0.96
C LYS A 144 20.20 -0.25 1.93
N ASP A 145 20.12 0.97 1.39
CA ASP A 145 20.37 2.21 2.12
C ASP A 145 19.10 3.08 2.03
N PRO A 146 18.10 2.84 2.91
CA PRO A 146 16.85 3.57 2.86
C PRO A 146 17.04 5.02 3.27
N LYS A 147 16.40 5.93 2.52
CA LYS A 147 16.34 7.34 2.89
C LYS A 147 15.44 7.55 4.11
N PRO A 148 15.67 8.58 4.92
CA PRO A 148 14.74 8.94 6.00
C PRO A 148 13.34 9.24 5.46
N VAL A 149 12.29 8.78 6.16
CA VAL A 149 10.88 9.02 5.76
C VAL A 149 10.55 10.51 5.68
N LEU A 150 11.29 11.35 6.42
CA LEU A 150 11.18 12.79 6.37
C LEU A 150 11.39 13.37 4.95
N GLU A 151 12.23 12.76 4.12
CA GLU A 151 12.41 13.19 2.72
C GLU A 151 11.12 13.03 1.92
N TYR A 152 10.45 11.89 2.08
CA TYR A 152 9.13 11.67 1.48
C TYR A 152 8.08 12.65 2.01
N MET A 153 8.09 12.96 3.31
CA MET A 153 7.15 13.93 3.88
C MET A 153 7.40 15.34 3.35
N LYS A 154 8.66 15.79 3.30
CA LYS A 154 9.05 17.12 2.83
C LYS A 154 8.75 17.36 1.35
N SER A 155 8.71 16.31 0.53
CA SER A 155 8.36 16.43 -0.89
C SER A 155 6.88 16.78 -1.13
N GLN A 156 6.05 16.87 -0.08
CA GLN A 156 4.60 16.99 -0.18
C GLN A 156 4.04 18.10 0.71
N GLY A 157 3.35 19.06 0.12
CA GLY A 157 2.78 20.18 0.86
C GLY A 157 1.69 19.82 1.88
N ARG A 158 1.09 18.62 1.79
CA ARG A 158 0.10 18.14 2.78
C ARG A 158 0.70 17.91 4.17
N PHE A 159 2.03 17.88 4.32
CA PHE A 159 2.73 17.76 5.60
C PHE A 159 3.29 19.09 6.11
N ASN A 160 3.32 20.13 5.26
CA ASN A 160 3.99 21.39 5.60
C ASN A 160 3.51 22.04 6.91
N ALA A 161 2.22 21.95 7.20
CA ALA A 161 1.66 22.52 8.42
C ALA A 161 2.05 21.69 9.66
N MET A 162 2.03 20.37 9.54
CA MET A 162 2.43 19.45 10.61
C MET A 162 3.94 19.58 10.91
N LEU A 163 4.78 19.65 9.89
CA LEU A 163 6.24 19.77 10.04
C LEU A 163 6.70 21.06 10.77
N LYS A 164 5.81 22.05 10.91
CA LYS A 164 6.08 23.30 11.65
C LYS A 164 5.61 23.25 13.11
N LYS A 165 5.01 22.15 13.55
CA LYS A 165 4.49 22.02 14.90
C LYS A 165 5.60 21.61 15.89
N PRO A 166 5.45 21.94 17.19
CA PRO A 166 6.40 21.52 18.21
C PRO A 166 6.51 19.98 18.35
N ASP A 167 5.43 19.25 18.12
CA ASP A 167 5.32 17.78 18.17
C ASP A 167 5.69 17.09 16.85
N ALA A 168 6.19 17.82 15.86
CA ALA A 168 6.51 17.28 14.55
C ALA A 168 7.56 16.15 14.62
N GLN A 169 8.57 16.30 15.47
CA GLN A 169 9.64 15.31 15.58
C GLN A 169 9.13 13.96 16.10
N GLU A 170 8.23 13.96 17.07
CA GLU A 170 7.60 12.73 17.59
C GLU A 170 6.85 11.97 16.49
N ILE A 171 6.09 12.70 15.65
CA ILE A 171 5.34 12.11 14.53
C ILE A 171 6.28 11.54 13.46
N ILE A 172 7.38 12.25 13.17
CA ILE A 172 8.40 11.79 12.22
C ILE A 172 9.07 10.51 12.72
N ASP A 173 9.47 10.49 13.99
CA ASP A 173 10.15 9.36 14.62
C ASP A 173 9.25 8.15 14.71
N GLU A 174 7.96 8.31 15.07
CA GLU A 174 6.96 7.25 15.05
C GLU A 174 6.80 6.67 13.65
N LEU A 175 6.68 7.52 12.63
CA LEU A 175 6.52 7.08 11.24
C LEU A 175 7.79 6.37 10.75
N GLN A 176 8.98 6.88 11.10
CA GLN A 176 10.26 6.24 10.74
C GLN A 176 10.37 4.85 11.37
N GLN A 177 10.07 4.72 12.65
CA GLN A 177 10.06 3.42 13.34
C GLN A 177 9.06 2.46 12.69
N TYR A 178 7.87 2.94 12.38
CA TYR A 178 6.83 2.14 11.73
C TYR A 178 7.27 1.60 10.36
N VAL A 179 7.80 2.45 9.48
CA VAL A 179 8.20 2.00 8.13
C VAL A 179 9.38 1.02 8.20
N THR A 180 10.32 1.25 9.10
CA THR A 180 11.48 0.37 9.32
C THR A 180 11.03 -1.00 9.84
N ALA A 181 10.27 -1.03 10.93
CA ALA A 181 9.78 -2.27 11.53
C ALA A 181 8.88 -3.07 10.57
N ARG A 182 8.05 -2.37 9.79
CA ARG A 182 7.22 -3.01 8.76
C ARG A 182 8.08 -3.67 7.67
N TYR A 183 9.12 -3.01 7.22
CA TYR A 183 10.02 -3.55 6.19
C TYR A 183 10.81 -4.76 6.71
N GLU A 184 11.36 -4.66 7.91
CA GLU A 184 12.04 -5.78 8.58
C GLU A 184 11.12 -6.99 8.73
N ARG A 185 9.86 -6.75 9.12
CA ARG A 185 8.84 -7.80 9.18
C ARG A 185 8.58 -8.44 7.80
N LEU A 186 8.54 -7.67 6.73
CA LEU A 186 8.37 -8.21 5.37
C LEU A 186 9.55 -9.10 4.98
N LEU A 187 10.79 -8.71 5.29
CA LEU A 187 11.97 -9.54 5.05
C LEU A 187 11.94 -10.83 5.86
N ALA A 188 11.52 -10.77 7.12
CA ALA A 188 11.36 -11.95 7.96
C ALA A 188 10.25 -12.89 7.44
N LEU A 189 9.15 -12.35 6.96
CA LEU A 189 8.07 -13.13 6.33
C LEU A 189 8.54 -13.77 5.01
N GLU A 190 9.30 -13.05 4.18
CA GLU A 190 9.89 -13.61 2.97
C GLU A 190 10.72 -14.86 3.29
N GLU A 191 11.59 -14.79 4.29
CA GLU A 191 12.43 -15.93 4.67
C GLU A 191 11.62 -17.08 5.30
N ALA A 192 10.66 -16.76 6.18
CA ALA A 192 9.86 -17.74 6.89
C ALA A 192 8.90 -18.53 5.96
N THR A 193 8.40 -17.87 4.91
CA THR A 193 7.39 -18.44 4.00
C THR A 193 7.98 -18.96 2.69
N LYS A 194 9.29 -18.81 2.49
CA LYS A 194 9.98 -19.24 1.27
C LYS A 194 9.67 -20.70 0.94
N ASP A 195 9.19 -20.92 -0.27
CA ASP A 195 8.83 -22.26 -0.78
C ASP A 195 7.79 -23.04 0.05
N LYS A 196 7.01 -22.34 0.88
CA LYS A 196 5.99 -22.92 1.77
C LYS A 196 4.61 -22.31 1.51
N PRO A 197 3.99 -22.53 0.34
CA PRO A 197 2.64 -22.04 0.09
C PRO A 197 1.64 -22.69 1.06
N VAL A 198 0.72 -21.89 1.58
CA VAL A 198 -0.32 -22.36 2.53
C VAL A 198 -1.27 -23.33 1.83
N ARG A 199 -1.51 -23.12 0.52
CA ARG A 199 -2.41 -23.93 -0.29
C ARG A 199 -1.87 -24.06 -1.72
N GLY A 200 -2.21 -25.17 -2.37
CA GLY A 200 -1.97 -25.41 -3.79
C GLY A 200 -2.87 -24.52 -4.70
N PRO A 201 -2.75 -24.67 -6.03
CA PRO A 201 -3.59 -23.97 -6.97
C PRO A 201 -5.09 -24.19 -6.72
N TRP A 202 -5.92 -23.22 -7.08
CA TRP A 202 -7.37 -23.38 -7.07
C TRP A 202 -7.79 -24.55 -7.96
N SER A 203 -8.73 -25.35 -7.49
CA SER A 203 -9.37 -26.42 -8.27
C SER A 203 -10.82 -26.04 -8.57
N LYS A 204 -11.44 -26.75 -9.52
CA LYS A 204 -12.88 -26.58 -9.80
C LYS A 204 -13.78 -26.81 -8.59
N LYS A 205 -13.30 -27.55 -7.59
CA LYS A 205 -14.03 -27.79 -6.33
C LYS A 205 -13.98 -26.61 -5.38
N ASP A 206 -13.02 -25.70 -5.55
CA ASP A 206 -12.82 -24.53 -4.70
C ASP A 206 -13.64 -23.32 -5.19
N VAL A 207 -14.09 -23.33 -6.45
CA VAL A 207 -14.89 -22.28 -7.04
C VAL A 207 -16.36 -22.69 -6.95
N GLN A 208 -17.14 -21.94 -6.16
CA GLN A 208 -18.60 -22.09 -6.22
C GLN A 208 -19.07 -21.58 -7.58
N THR A 209 -19.46 -22.51 -8.45
CA THR A 209 -20.20 -22.16 -9.67
C THR A 209 -21.62 -21.79 -9.26
N ASP A 210 -22.10 -20.63 -9.70
CA ASP A 210 -23.49 -20.16 -9.44
C ASP A 210 -24.55 -21.01 -10.18
N GLU A 211 -24.28 -22.30 -10.46
CA GLU A 211 -25.22 -23.20 -11.09
C GLU A 211 -26.46 -23.50 -10.22
N HIS A 212 -26.52 -23.02 -9.00
CA HIS A 212 -27.66 -23.17 -8.09
C HIS A 212 -28.35 -21.85 -7.74
N ALA A 213 -28.04 -20.75 -8.45
CA ALA A 213 -28.65 -19.42 -8.26
C ALA A 213 -29.69 -19.09 -9.34
N MET A 214 -30.50 -20.10 -9.76
CA MET A 214 -31.72 -19.89 -10.55
C MET A 214 -32.93 -20.48 -9.82
#